data_a6381fb4d81397305ba0239c2d8d6cef
#
_entry.id   a6381fb4d81397305ba0239c2d8d6cef
#
_cell.length_a   1.000
_cell.length_b   1.000
_cell.length_c   1.000
_cell.angle_alpha   90.00
_cell.angle_beta   90.00
_cell.angle_gamma   90.00
#
_symmetry.space_group_name_H-M   'P 1'
#
loop_
_entity.id
_entity.type
_entity.pdbx_description
1 polymer ?
#
loop_
_entity_poly.entity_id
_entity_poly.type
_entity_poly.pdbx_seq_one_letter_code
_entity_poly.pdbx_strand_id
1 'polypeptide(L)'
;MPFLLYRFKLTAHFYKRMSNLTIVTMAIGADFIKGLEKALTSKKNYAARHGYTYIQGGEVFWDRTRPIPWSKIPFLLDIFSKLPEGALVWLSDADVLITNPALTVEEQMGTLLPPGKDMLVCIEACAHINSGNILMRNTAWMRDYWRRVGEQTDLTYHVWWENAAMIKLLETVPNDFAHTEITNKHKRFNSYLRGVPGEPLWEPGDFLVHFAGVYDTKEMTRLISEIEAGGVPRLSM
;
A
#
# COMPACT_ATOMS: atom_id res chain seq x y z
N MET A 1 37.02 16.06 -3.01
CA MET A 1 36.76 14.68 -3.42
C MET A 1 36.20 13.70 -2.35
N PRO A 2 36.04 14.00 -1.05
CA PRO A 2 35.41 13.05 -0.09
C PRO A 2 33.88 13.03 -0.12
N PHE A 3 33.21 14.10 -0.57
CA PHE A 3 31.74 14.18 -0.56
C PHE A 3 31.01 13.25 -1.59
N LEU A 4 31.67 12.98 -2.72
CA LEU A 4 31.09 12.13 -3.77
C LEU A 4 31.12 10.64 -3.39
N LEU A 5 32.19 10.21 -2.71
CA LEU A 5 32.34 8.84 -2.22
C LEU A 5 31.37 8.50 -1.06
N TYR A 6 31.00 9.51 -0.27
CA TYR A 6 30.04 9.32 0.83
C TYR A 6 28.62 9.19 0.31
N ARG A 7 28.24 9.93 -0.74
CA ARG A 7 26.94 9.78 -1.42
C ARG A 7 26.82 8.41 -2.11
N PHE A 8 27.89 7.92 -2.77
CA PHE A 8 27.87 6.59 -3.39
C PHE A 8 27.77 5.46 -2.37
N LYS A 9 28.42 5.58 -1.21
CA LYS A 9 28.32 4.57 -0.14
C LYS A 9 26.95 4.57 0.54
N LEU A 10 26.33 5.72 0.74
CA LEU A 10 24.96 5.83 1.29
C LEU A 10 23.92 5.28 0.30
N THR A 11 24.03 5.58 -0.99
CA THR A 11 23.14 5.02 -2.01
C THR A 11 23.33 3.51 -2.16
N ALA A 12 24.56 3.01 -2.21
CA ALA A 12 24.83 1.57 -2.29
C ALA A 12 24.36 0.81 -1.03
N HIS A 13 24.48 1.41 0.15
CA HIS A 13 23.99 0.83 1.41
C HIS A 13 22.47 0.87 1.50
N PHE A 14 21.84 1.91 0.98
CA PHE A 14 20.39 2.04 0.86
C PHE A 14 19.84 1.02 -0.15
N TYR A 15 20.47 0.87 -1.32
CA TYR A 15 20.10 -0.15 -2.33
C TYR A 15 20.26 -1.57 -1.79
N LYS A 16 21.32 -1.88 -1.05
CA LYS A 16 21.53 -3.21 -0.44
C LYS A 16 20.49 -3.50 0.67
N ARG A 17 19.87 -2.49 1.26
CA ARG A 17 18.89 -2.62 2.34
C ARG A 17 17.47 -2.90 1.82
N MET A 18 17.16 -2.56 0.57
CA MET A 18 15.84 -2.75 -0.02
C MET A 18 15.70 -4.08 -0.81
N SER A 19 16.78 -4.85 -1.00
CA SER A 19 16.68 -6.25 -1.46
C SER A 19 15.85 -7.15 -0.52
N ASN A 20 15.44 -6.65 0.65
CA ASN A 20 14.58 -7.30 1.63
C ASN A 20 13.17 -6.69 1.66
N LEU A 21 12.69 -6.09 0.56
CA LEU A 21 11.31 -5.62 0.47
C LEU A 21 10.36 -6.79 0.23
N THR A 22 9.33 -6.86 1.03
CA THR A 22 8.20 -7.77 0.84
C THR A 22 6.95 -6.99 0.46
N ILE A 23 6.41 -7.28 -0.72
CA ILE A 23 5.11 -6.75 -1.17
C ILE A 23 4.04 -7.71 -0.69
N VAL A 24 3.04 -7.19 0.02
CA VAL A 24 1.95 -7.99 0.57
C VAL A 24 0.61 -7.47 0.09
N THR A 25 -0.28 -8.40 -0.27
CA THR A 25 -1.63 -8.09 -0.74
C THR A 25 -2.62 -9.05 -0.09
N MET A 26 -3.73 -8.54 0.43
CA MET A 26 -4.82 -9.36 0.92
C MET A 26 -5.90 -9.46 -0.17
N ALA A 27 -6.32 -10.70 -0.52
CA ALA A 27 -7.42 -10.94 -1.44
C ALA A 27 -8.23 -12.15 -0.97
N ILE A 28 -9.53 -11.97 -0.77
CA ILE A 28 -10.47 -12.97 -0.26
C ILE A 28 -11.70 -13.04 -1.16
N GLY A 29 -12.16 -14.26 -1.45
CA GLY A 29 -13.32 -14.53 -2.31
C GLY A 29 -12.90 -14.84 -3.76
N ALA A 30 -13.37 -16.00 -4.27
CA ALA A 30 -12.94 -16.49 -5.58
C ALA A 30 -13.31 -15.53 -6.73
N ASP A 31 -14.53 -14.98 -6.71
CA ASP A 31 -14.99 -14.05 -7.76
C ASP A 31 -14.23 -12.71 -7.70
N PHE A 32 -13.93 -12.22 -6.50
CA PHE A 32 -13.13 -11.02 -6.30
C PHE A 32 -11.71 -11.20 -6.81
N ILE A 33 -11.06 -12.32 -6.44
CA ILE A 33 -9.70 -12.67 -6.91
C ILE A 33 -9.68 -12.79 -8.44
N LYS A 34 -10.68 -13.46 -9.03
CA LYS A 34 -10.80 -13.60 -10.47
C LYS A 34 -10.97 -12.25 -11.18
N GLY A 35 -11.80 -11.36 -10.63
CA GLY A 35 -12.01 -10.03 -11.20
C GLY A 35 -10.77 -9.13 -11.13
N LEU A 36 -9.87 -9.38 -10.16
CA LEU A 36 -8.63 -8.63 -9.94
C LEU A 36 -7.37 -9.36 -10.39
N GLU A 37 -7.49 -10.47 -11.13
CA GLU A 37 -6.36 -11.30 -11.54
C GLU A 37 -5.23 -10.50 -12.18
N LYS A 38 -5.54 -9.54 -13.05
CA LYS A 38 -4.55 -8.68 -13.71
C LYS A 38 -3.82 -7.77 -12.71
N ALA A 39 -4.54 -7.17 -11.77
CA ALA A 39 -3.96 -6.33 -10.73
C ALA A 39 -3.05 -7.14 -9.78
N LEU A 40 -3.49 -8.32 -9.36
CA LEU A 40 -2.70 -9.24 -8.54
C LEU A 40 -1.45 -9.73 -9.30
N THR A 41 -1.60 -10.10 -10.57
CA THR A 41 -0.52 -10.55 -11.45
C THR A 41 0.49 -9.43 -11.70
N SER A 42 0.06 -8.18 -11.86
CA SER A 42 0.97 -7.03 -12.04
C SER A 42 1.93 -6.88 -10.87
N LYS A 43 1.45 -7.02 -9.63
CA LYS A 43 2.28 -6.97 -8.41
C LYS A 43 3.24 -8.14 -8.31
N LYS A 44 2.78 -9.36 -8.62
CA LYS A 44 3.62 -10.56 -8.65
C LYS A 44 4.76 -10.45 -9.67
N ASN A 45 4.44 -9.99 -10.89
CA ASN A 45 5.42 -9.80 -11.96
C ASN A 45 6.40 -8.67 -11.61
N TYR A 46 5.91 -7.59 -11.01
CA TYR A 46 6.73 -6.49 -10.54
C TYR A 46 7.73 -6.95 -9.47
N ALA A 47 7.26 -7.71 -8.48
CA ALA A 47 8.14 -8.28 -7.45
C ALA A 47 9.23 -9.17 -8.06
N ALA A 48 8.85 -10.06 -8.98
CA ALA A 48 9.81 -10.92 -9.68
C ALA A 48 10.84 -10.12 -10.49
N ARG A 49 10.42 -9.04 -11.17
CA ARG A 49 11.30 -8.17 -11.96
C ARG A 49 12.36 -7.48 -11.11
N HIS A 50 11.99 -7.04 -9.90
CA HIS A 50 12.88 -6.27 -9.02
C HIS A 50 13.55 -7.11 -7.93
N GLY A 51 13.31 -8.42 -7.89
CA GLY A 51 13.88 -9.30 -6.86
C GLY A 51 13.25 -9.11 -5.48
N TYR A 52 12.03 -8.59 -5.40
CA TYR A 52 11.26 -8.46 -4.16
C TYR A 52 10.50 -9.76 -3.86
N THR A 53 10.17 -9.98 -2.60
CA THR A 53 9.25 -11.05 -2.20
C THR A 53 7.80 -10.59 -2.41
N TYR A 54 6.93 -11.46 -2.96
CA TYR A 54 5.49 -11.22 -3.05
C TYR A 54 4.73 -12.27 -2.24
N ILE A 55 3.85 -11.82 -1.34
CA ILE A 55 3.01 -12.69 -0.53
C ILE A 55 1.55 -12.22 -0.63
N GLN A 56 0.68 -13.13 -1.05
CA GLN A 56 -0.75 -12.90 -1.08
C GLN A 56 -1.42 -13.61 0.10
N GLY A 57 -2.10 -12.85 0.96
CA GLY A 57 -2.99 -13.38 2.00
C GLY A 57 -4.35 -13.76 1.43
N GLY A 58 -5.04 -14.66 2.11
CA GLY A 58 -6.33 -15.18 1.69
C GLY A 58 -7.24 -15.57 2.86
N GLU A 59 -8.19 -16.45 2.61
CA GLU A 59 -9.28 -16.87 3.50
C GLU A 59 -8.83 -17.27 4.93
N VAL A 60 -7.62 -17.80 5.10
CA VAL A 60 -7.07 -18.23 6.40
C VAL A 60 -6.96 -17.08 7.41
N PHE A 61 -6.88 -15.84 6.93
CA PHE A 61 -6.78 -14.65 7.77
C PHE A 61 -8.13 -13.97 8.02
N TRP A 62 -9.23 -14.48 7.45
CA TRP A 62 -10.52 -13.86 7.60
C TRP A 62 -11.22 -14.26 8.90
N ASP A 63 -11.31 -13.31 9.81
CA ASP A 63 -12.24 -13.36 10.92
C ASP A 63 -13.65 -13.07 10.41
N ARG A 64 -14.48 -14.12 10.30
CA ARG A 64 -15.84 -14.03 9.75
C ARG A 64 -16.80 -13.23 10.64
N THR A 65 -16.38 -12.81 11.82
CA THR A 65 -17.14 -11.89 12.69
C THR A 65 -16.96 -10.42 12.31
N ARG A 66 -16.04 -10.13 11.36
CA ARG A 66 -15.69 -8.77 10.91
C ARG A 66 -15.76 -8.66 9.39
N PRO A 67 -15.99 -7.47 8.84
CA PRO A 67 -15.81 -7.21 7.41
C PRO A 67 -14.41 -7.60 6.92
N ILE A 68 -14.35 -8.07 5.66
CA ILE A 68 -13.11 -8.59 5.04
C ILE A 68 -11.91 -7.65 5.18
N PRO A 69 -12.00 -6.31 5.03
CA PRO A 69 -10.82 -5.43 5.14
C PRO A 69 -10.04 -5.57 6.45
N TRP A 70 -10.70 -5.93 7.55
CA TRP A 70 -10.04 -6.21 8.83
C TRP A 70 -9.06 -7.39 8.80
N SER A 71 -9.18 -8.26 7.78
CA SER A 71 -8.26 -9.40 7.58
C SER A 71 -6.83 -8.99 7.28
N LYS A 72 -6.60 -7.73 6.87
CA LYS A 72 -5.25 -7.16 6.71
C LYS A 72 -4.44 -7.25 8.01
N ILE A 73 -5.10 -7.09 9.16
CA ILE A 73 -4.42 -7.01 10.46
C ILE A 73 -3.79 -8.34 10.86
N PRO A 74 -4.52 -9.47 11.00
CA PRO A 74 -3.89 -10.75 11.32
C PRO A 74 -2.88 -11.18 10.25
N PHE A 75 -3.10 -10.85 8.97
CA PHE A 75 -2.16 -11.12 7.90
C PHE A 75 -0.85 -10.35 8.09
N LEU A 76 -0.90 -9.04 8.35
CA LEU A 76 0.30 -8.22 8.56
C LEU A 76 1.06 -8.65 9.81
N LEU A 77 0.37 -8.98 10.91
CA LEU A 77 1.01 -9.47 12.13
C LEU A 77 1.72 -10.80 11.90
N ASP A 78 1.13 -11.71 11.10
CA ASP A 78 1.77 -12.96 10.68
C ASP A 78 3.04 -12.68 9.84
N ILE A 79 2.96 -11.77 8.88
CA ILE A 79 4.11 -11.36 8.04
C ILE A 79 5.23 -10.78 8.91
N PHE A 80 4.92 -9.82 9.78
CA PHE A 80 5.91 -9.20 10.64
C PHE A 80 6.58 -10.18 11.60
N SER A 81 5.86 -11.21 12.05
CA SER A 81 6.42 -12.26 12.91
C SER A 81 7.49 -13.11 12.23
N LYS A 82 7.47 -13.20 10.89
CA LYS A 82 8.37 -14.02 10.07
C LYS A 82 9.53 -13.25 9.46
N LEU A 83 9.44 -11.92 9.43
CA LEU A 83 10.47 -11.07 8.84
C LEU A 83 11.44 -10.54 9.91
N PRO A 84 12.71 -10.29 9.54
CA PRO A 84 13.66 -9.70 10.47
C PRO A 84 13.28 -8.28 10.85
N GLU A 85 13.76 -7.83 12.01
CA GLU A 85 13.61 -6.44 12.47
C GLU A 85 14.19 -5.47 11.43
N GLY A 86 13.47 -4.40 11.14
CA GLY A 86 13.83 -3.39 10.14
C GLY A 86 13.55 -3.77 8.69
N ALA A 87 13.03 -4.98 8.40
CA ALA A 87 12.60 -5.36 7.06
C ALA A 87 11.50 -4.42 6.55
N LEU A 88 11.52 -4.13 5.24
CA LEU A 88 10.50 -3.31 4.61
C LEU A 88 9.33 -4.16 4.09
N VAL A 89 8.13 -3.71 4.37
CA VAL A 89 6.88 -4.32 3.91
C VAL A 89 6.06 -3.25 3.20
N TRP A 90 5.70 -3.50 1.95
CA TRP A 90 4.73 -2.69 1.23
C TRP A 90 3.39 -3.43 1.19
N LEU A 91 2.42 -2.94 1.97
CA LEU A 91 1.02 -3.33 1.81
C LEU A 91 0.47 -2.61 0.59
N SER A 92 -0.07 -3.38 -0.34
CA SER A 92 -0.77 -2.88 -1.53
C SER A 92 -2.10 -3.60 -1.67
N ASP A 93 -3.20 -2.87 -1.70
CA ASP A 93 -4.54 -3.46 -1.82
C ASP A 93 -4.71 -4.27 -3.10
N ALA A 94 -5.65 -5.20 -3.08
CA ALA A 94 -5.89 -6.10 -4.21
C ALA A 94 -6.25 -5.35 -5.49
N ASP A 95 -6.97 -4.23 -5.36
CA ASP A 95 -7.43 -3.34 -6.42
C ASP A 95 -6.39 -2.27 -6.83
N VAL A 96 -5.12 -2.51 -6.56
CA VAL A 96 -4.00 -1.70 -7.06
C VAL A 96 -3.35 -2.39 -8.25
N LEU A 97 -3.24 -1.68 -9.38
CA LEU A 97 -2.55 -2.12 -10.59
C LEU A 97 -1.22 -1.38 -10.74
N ILE A 98 -0.11 -2.09 -10.89
CA ILE A 98 1.16 -1.47 -11.28
C ILE A 98 1.14 -1.21 -12.78
N THR A 99 1.20 0.06 -13.16
CA THR A 99 1.09 0.53 -14.56
C THR A 99 2.44 0.84 -15.18
N ASN A 100 3.43 1.22 -14.37
CA ASN A 100 4.80 1.45 -14.84
C ASN A 100 5.82 0.63 -14.03
N PRO A 101 6.07 -0.62 -14.43
CA PRO A 101 6.98 -1.50 -13.71
C PRO A 101 8.47 -1.14 -13.87
N ALA A 102 8.82 -0.08 -14.60
CA ALA A 102 10.19 0.42 -14.67
C ALA A 102 10.57 1.26 -13.45
N LEU A 103 9.59 1.91 -12.81
CA LEU A 103 9.80 2.70 -11.60
C LEU A 103 9.95 1.76 -10.38
N THR A 104 10.87 2.12 -9.46
CA THR A 104 11.16 1.30 -8.28
C THR A 104 10.43 1.81 -7.04
N VAL A 105 10.15 0.92 -6.08
CA VAL A 105 9.60 1.32 -4.76
C VAL A 105 10.55 2.25 -4.04
N GLU A 106 11.86 2.05 -4.21
CA GLU A 106 12.90 2.91 -3.67
C GLU A 106 12.73 4.37 -4.09
N GLU A 107 12.51 4.58 -5.38
CA GLU A 107 12.31 5.91 -5.96
C GLU A 107 10.95 6.49 -5.58
N GLN A 108 9.90 5.69 -5.64
CA GLN A 108 8.53 6.17 -5.47
C GLN A 108 8.14 6.35 -4.00
N MET A 109 8.55 5.45 -3.13
CA MET A 109 8.15 5.41 -1.72
C MET A 109 9.34 5.56 -0.77
N GLY A 110 10.44 4.86 -1.04
CA GLY A 110 11.59 4.82 -0.14
C GLY A 110 12.21 6.19 0.13
N THR A 111 12.24 7.08 -0.86
CA THR A 111 12.70 8.47 -0.71
C THR A 111 11.75 9.34 0.12
N LEU A 112 10.51 8.90 0.34
CA LEU A 112 9.50 9.60 1.13
C LEU A 112 9.44 9.11 2.58
N LEU A 113 10.00 7.93 2.90
CA LEU A 113 10.06 7.40 4.26
C LEU A 113 11.38 7.80 4.93
N PRO A 114 11.40 8.87 5.74
CA PRO A 114 12.64 9.37 6.33
C PRO A 114 13.18 8.43 7.41
N PRO A 115 14.48 8.52 7.76
CA PRO A 115 15.02 7.86 8.93
C PRO A 115 14.25 8.25 10.21
N GLY A 116 13.98 7.26 11.07
CA GLY A 116 13.23 7.47 12.31
C GLY A 116 11.72 7.39 12.17
N LYS A 117 11.20 7.24 10.95
CA LYS A 117 9.79 6.90 10.70
C LYS A 117 9.65 5.43 10.32
N ASP A 118 8.58 4.83 10.77
CA ASP A 118 8.30 3.39 10.55
C ASP A 118 7.20 3.15 9.52
N MET A 119 6.36 4.15 9.27
CA MET A 119 5.23 4.04 8.34
C MET A 119 5.18 5.25 7.40
N LEU A 120 4.93 4.99 6.13
CA LEU A 120 4.59 5.99 5.10
C LEU A 120 3.18 5.71 4.59
N VAL A 121 2.31 6.71 4.69
CA VAL A 121 0.96 6.70 4.11
C VAL A 121 0.72 7.97 3.31
N CYS A 122 -0.21 7.94 2.37
CA CYS A 122 -0.65 9.16 1.72
C CYS A 122 -1.98 9.67 2.27
N ILE A 123 -2.14 10.99 2.23
CA ILE A 123 -3.40 11.66 2.46
C ILE A 123 -4.19 11.72 1.15
N GLU A 124 -5.48 11.51 1.21
CA GLU A 124 -6.41 11.72 0.10
C GLU A 124 -6.95 13.16 0.07
N ALA A 125 -7.61 13.50 -1.01
CA ALA A 125 -8.30 14.77 -1.19
C ALA A 125 -9.33 15.10 -0.09
N CYS A 126 -9.91 14.08 0.54
CA CYS A 126 -10.82 14.21 1.68
C CYS A 126 -10.12 14.54 3.00
N ALA A 127 -8.82 14.86 2.98
CA ALA A 127 -7.97 15.09 4.14
C ALA A 127 -7.81 13.87 5.09
N HIS A 128 -8.10 12.66 4.60
CA HIS A 128 -7.88 11.41 5.33
C HIS A 128 -6.70 10.64 4.75
N ILE A 129 -6.08 9.80 5.57
CA ILE A 129 -5.10 8.84 5.05
C ILE A 129 -5.83 7.73 4.28
N ASN A 130 -5.11 7.10 3.33
CA ASN A 130 -5.58 5.92 2.61
C ASN A 130 -4.68 4.72 2.91
N SER A 131 -5.30 3.63 3.39
CA SER A 131 -4.62 2.39 3.78
C SER A 131 -4.32 1.44 2.62
N GLY A 132 -4.65 1.80 1.37
CA GLY A 132 -4.50 0.91 0.22
C GLY A 132 -3.06 0.73 -0.26
N ASN A 133 -2.17 1.66 0.07
CA ASN A 133 -0.74 1.55 -0.17
C ASN A 133 0.05 2.13 1.00
N ILE A 134 0.74 1.27 1.75
CA ILE A 134 1.51 1.64 2.94
C ILE A 134 2.89 1.00 2.87
N LEU A 135 3.95 1.81 2.98
CA LEU A 135 5.30 1.29 3.19
C LEU A 135 5.64 1.31 4.68
N MET A 136 6.07 0.18 5.21
CA MET A 136 6.29 -0.03 6.64
C MET A 136 7.66 -0.65 6.92
N ARG A 137 8.23 -0.33 8.09
CA ARG A 137 9.36 -1.07 8.67
C ARG A 137 8.85 -2.04 9.71
N ASN A 138 9.30 -3.28 9.67
CA ASN A 138 9.02 -4.24 10.72
C ASN A 138 9.76 -3.84 12.01
N THR A 139 9.10 -3.11 12.89
CA THR A 139 9.60 -2.70 14.19
C THR A 139 8.66 -3.14 15.30
N ALA A 140 9.12 -3.13 16.54
CA ALA A 140 8.25 -3.41 17.70
C ALA A 140 7.05 -2.45 17.74
N TRP A 141 7.28 -1.15 17.40
CA TRP A 141 6.19 -0.18 17.31
C TRP A 141 5.18 -0.56 16.22
N MET A 142 5.62 -0.95 15.02
CA MET A 142 4.74 -1.31 13.91
C MET A 142 3.84 -2.51 14.24
N ARG A 143 4.40 -3.55 14.88
CA ARG A 143 3.64 -4.72 15.34
C ARG A 143 2.60 -4.34 16.39
N ASP A 144 2.98 -3.48 17.36
CA ASP A 144 2.05 -2.96 18.37
C ASP A 144 0.98 -2.07 17.75
N TYR A 145 1.34 -1.21 16.81
CA TYR A 145 0.40 -0.35 16.09
C TYR A 145 -0.71 -1.15 15.42
N TRP A 146 -0.37 -2.19 14.62
CA TRP A 146 -1.37 -3.02 13.97
C TRP A 146 -2.21 -3.84 14.95
N ARG A 147 -1.64 -4.27 16.07
CA ARG A 147 -2.41 -4.90 17.15
C ARG A 147 -3.47 -3.93 17.68
N ARG A 148 -3.09 -2.68 18.00
CA ARG A 148 -4.00 -1.65 18.49
C ARG A 148 -5.03 -1.21 17.44
N VAL A 149 -4.69 -1.18 16.15
CA VAL A 149 -5.68 -1.02 15.07
C VAL A 149 -6.74 -2.12 15.17
N GLY A 150 -6.34 -3.37 15.34
CA GLY A 150 -7.24 -4.52 15.49
C GLY A 150 -8.15 -4.45 16.72
N GLU A 151 -7.74 -3.75 17.77
CA GLU A 151 -8.49 -3.58 19.01
C GLU A 151 -9.58 -2.49 18.95
N GLN A 152 -9.64 -1.69 17.86
CA GLN A 152 -10.67 -0.66 17.67
C GLN A 152 -12.03 -1.27 17.27
N THR A 153 -12.65 -2.01 18.20
CA THR A 153 -13.89 -2.77 17.92
C THR A 153 -15.10 -1.88 17.70
N ASP A 154 -15.10 -0.67 18.22
CA ASP A 154 -16.11 0.35 17.97
C ASP A 154 -16.19 0.81 16.50
N LEU A 155 -15.13 0.59 15.74
CA LEU A 155 -15.03 0.93 14.33
C LEU A 155 -15.23 -0.28 13.39
N THR A 156 -15.56 -1.47 13.91
CA THR A 156 -15.69 -2.70 13.12
C THR A 156 -16.58 -2.52 11.88
N TYR A 157 -17.68 -1.81 12.01
CA TYR A 157 -18.66 -1.57 10.92
C TYR A 157 -18.62 -0.12 10.40
N HIS A 158 -17.56 0.63 10.69
CA HIS A 158 -17.34 1.94 10.08
C HIS A 158 -17.15 1.78 8.56
N VAL A 159 -17.63 2.74 7.75
CA VAL A 159 -17.58 2.67 6.27
C VAL A 159 -16.14 2.61 5.71
N TRP A 160 -15.14 3.00 6.48
CA TRP A 160 -13.72 2.92 6.14
C TRP A 160 -12.96 1.83 6.92
N TRP A 161 -13.65 0.96 7.66
CA TRP A 161 -13.13 -0.21 8.36
C TRP A 161 -11.82 0.07 9.12
N GLU A 162 -10.75 -0.70 8.83
CA GLU A 162 -9.44 -0.57 9.46
C GLU A 162 -8.78 0.79 9.18
N ASN A 163 -9.09 1.43 8.06
CA ASN A 163 -8.58 2.77 7.75
C ASN A 163 -9.10 3.80 8.77
N ALA A 164 -10.37 3.71 9.20
CA ALA A 164 -10.91 4.56 10.25
C ALA A 164 -10.20 4.36 11.60
N ALA A 165 -9.85 3.11 11.91
CA ALA A 165 -9.09 2.78 13.12
C ALA A 165 -7.66 3.36 13.07
N MET A 166 -7.02 3.31 11.91
CA MET A 166 -5.72 3.95 11.69
C MET A 166 -5.80 5.47 11.89
N ILE A 167 -6.80 6.13 11.29
CA ILE A 167 -7.03 7.57 11.44
C ILE A 167 -7.18 7.93 12.91
N LYS A 168 -8.07 7.23 13.64
CA LYS A 168 -8.32 7.47 15.07
C LYS A 168 -7.03 7.40 15.89
N LEU A 169 -6.19 6.38 15.67
CA LEU A 169 -4.93 6.24 16.40
C LEU A 169 -3.94 7.35 16.05
N LEU A 170 -3.82 7.74 14.80
CA LEU A 170 -2.93 8.83 14.39
C LEU A 170 -3.36 10.19 14.95
N GLU A 171 -4.65 10.42 15.12
CA GLU A 171 -5.19 11.67 15.68
C GLU A 171 -5.13 11.71 17.20
N THR A 172 -5.25 10.57 17.87
CA THR A 172 -5.40 10.53 19.33
C THR A 172 -4.15 10.08 20.08
N VAL A 173 -3.18 9.47 19.40
CA VAL A 173 -1.94 8.96 20.01
C VAL A 173 -0.72 9.68 19.42
N PRO A 174 -0.16 10.69 20.10
CA PRO A 174 0.95 11.49 19.57
C PRO A 174 2.16 10.66 19.15
N ASN A 175 2.44 9.55 19.82
CA ASN A 175 3.53 8.65 19.47
C ASN A 175 3.30 7.96 18.11
N ASP A 176 2.06 7.65 17.74
CA ASP A 176 1.75 7.04 16.45
C ASP A 176 1.96 8.02 15.30
N PHE A 177 1.58 9.28 15.49
CA PHE A 177 1.90 10.34 14.54
C PHE A 177 3.41 10.56 14.42
N ALA A 178 4.15 10.49 15.54
CA ALA A 178 5.61 10.65 15.55
C ALA A 178 6.33 9.57 14.71
N HIS A 179 5.81 8.34 14.65
CA HIS A 179 6.37 7.24 13.86
C HIS A 179 5.89 7.21 12.40
N THR A 180 4.91 8.06 12.05
CA THR A 180 4.27 8.04 10.73
C THR A 180 4.71 9.23 9.89
N GLU A 181 5.07 8.98 8.65
CA GLU A 181 5.19 9.99 7.60
C GLU A 181 3.89 10.03 6.79
N ILE A 182 3.21 11.16 6.81
CA ILE A 182 1.99 11.41 6.03
C ILE A 182 2.35 12.35 4.89
N THR A 183 2.16 11.91 3.64
CA THR A 183 2.51 12.70 2.47
C THR A 183 1.28 12.99 1.60
N ASN A 184 1.29 14.14 0.93
CA ASN A 184 0.30 14.49 -0.08
C ASN A 184 0.71 14.05 -1.51
N LYS A 185 1.81 13.30 -1.62
CA LYS A 185 2.34 12.84 -2.92
C LYS A 185 1.70 11.52 -3.36
N HIS A 186 0.36 11.42 -3.25
CA HIS A 186 -0.38 10.21 -3.61
C HIS A 186 -0.09 9.76 -5.04
N LYS A 187 0.08 10.67 -5.99
CA LYS A 187 0.40 10.36 -7.39
C LYS A 187 1.68 9.51 -7.55
N ARG A 188 2.58 9.50 -6.57
CA ARG A 188 3.78 8.67 -6.62
C ARG A 188 3.53 7.19 -6.33
N PHE A 189 2.56 6.86 -5.47
CA PHE A 189 2.35 5.46 -5.04
C PHE A 189 0.91 5.12 -4.65
N ASN A 190 -0.05 6.00 -4.91
CA ASN A 190 -1.47 5.77 -4.62
C ASN A 190 -2.35 6.63 -5.54
N SER A 191 -2.05 6.65 -6.86
CA SER A 191 -2.79 7.44 -7.85
C SER A 191 -4.20 6.90 -8.04
N TYR A 192 -5.16 7.80 -8.26
CA TYR A 192 -6.58 7.48 -8.42
C TYR A 192 -7.07 7.85 -9.81
N LEU A 193 -8.17 7.21 -10.25
CA LEU A 193 -8.88 7.59 -11.48
C LEU A 193 -9.93 8.67 -11.25
N ARG A 194 -10.26 8.96 -10.00
CA ARG A 194 -11.20 9.99 -9.58
C ARG A 194 -10.75 10.64 -8.30
N GLY A 195 -11.12 11.89 -8.10
CA GLY A 195 -10.80 12.67 -6.90
C GLY A 195 -11.67 13.92 -6.82
N VAL A 196 -11.35 14.82 -5.92
CA VAL A 196 -11.98 16.13 -5.88
C VAL A 196 -11.41 17.05 -6.96
N PRO A 197 -12.14 18.10 -7.39
CA PRO A 197 -11.64 19.05 -8.36
C PRO A 197 -10.26 19.62 -7.98
N GLY A 198 -9.31 19.57 -8.93
CA GLY A 198 -7.93 20.05 -8.72
C GLY A 198 -6.95 19.02 -8.17
N GLU A 199 -7.40 17.82 -7.80
CA GLU A 199 -6.51 16.72 -7.41
C GLU A 199 -5.84 16.10 -8.64
N PRO A 200 -4.50 15.86 -8.62
CA PRO A 200 -3.83 15.18 -9.72
C PRO A 200 -4.29 13.72 -9.80
N LEU A 201 -4.91 13.35 -10.90
CA LEU A 201 -5.34 11.98 -11.18
C LEU A 201 -4.23 11.18 -11.86
N TRP A 202 -4.43 9.86 -11.92
CA TRP A 202 -3.55 8.95 -12.63
C TRP A 202 -3.44 9.32 -14.12
N GLU A 203 -2.21 9.24 -14.65
CA GLU A 203 -1.88 9.44 -16.06
C GLU A 203 -0.97 8.31 -16.55
N PRO A 204 -0.97 8.03 -17.88
CA PRO A 204 -0.01 7.10 -18.46
C PRO A 204 1.43 7.45 -18.10
N GLY A 205 2.17 6.49 -17.58
CA GLY A 205 3.53 6.68 -17.07
C GLY A 205 3.65 6.76 -15.56
N ASP A 206 2.57 6.99 -14.82
CA ASP A 206 2.55 6.89 -13.37
C ASP A 206 2.84 5.45 -12.90
N PHE A 207 3.39 5.31 -11.70
CA PHE A 207 3.83 4.03 -11.14
C PHE A 207 2.71 3.01 -11.06
N LEU A 208 1.58 3.41 -10.48
CA LEU A 208 0.44 2.54 -10.24
C LEU A 208 -0.87 3.34 -10.24
N VAL A 209 -1.98 2.61 -10.33
CA VAL A 209 -3.33 3.14 -10.11
C VAL A 209 -4.04 2.31 -9.05
N HIS A 210 -4.75 2.97 -8.14
CA HIS A 210 -5.58 2.38 -7.11
C HIS A 210 -7.07 2.64 -7.46
N PHE A 211 -7.85 1.56 -7.60
CA PHE A 211 -9.27 1.64 -7.92
C PHE A 211 -10.13 1.87 -6.68
N ALA A 212 -9.66 2.72 -5.75
CA ALA A 212 -10.34 3.01 -4.49
C ALA A 212 -11.81 3.39 -4.70
N GLY A 213 -12.71 2.67 -4.01
CA GLY A 213 -14.15 2.88 -4.09
C GLY A 213 -14.81 2.40 -5.39
N VAL A 214 -14.11 1.64 -6.23
CA VAL A 214 -14.69 0.87 -7.33
C VAL A 214 -14.95 -0.54 -6.82
N TYR A 215 -16.21 -0.85 -6.47
CA TYR A 215 -16.57 -2.13 -5.87
C TYR A 215 -16.96 -3.20 -6.90
N ASP A 216 -17.32 -2.81 -8.12
CA ASP A 216 -17.67 -3.74 -9.19
C ASP A 216 -16.40 -4.25 -9.89
N THR A 217 -16.14 -5.55 -9.73
CA THR A 217 -14.98 -6.22 -10.35
C THR A 217 -15.03 -6.23 -11.88
N LYS A 218 -16.22 -6.19 -12.50
CA LYS A 218 -16.37 -6.08 -13.95
C LYS A 218 -15.93 -4.71 -14.43
N GLU A 219 -16.33 -3.67 -13.70
CA GLU A 219 -15.88 -2.29 -13.99
C GLU A 219 -14.36 -2.17 -13.80
N MET A 220 -13.77 -2.72 -12.72
CA MET A 220 -12.32 -2.75 -12.56
C MET A 220 -11.63 -3.47 -13.72
N THR A 221 -12.15 -4.62 -14.16
CA THR A 221 -11.61 -5.35 -15.32
C THR A 221 -11.65 -4.52 -16.60
N ARG A 222 -12.73 -3.78 -16.83
CA ARG A 222 -12.87 -2.85 -17.96
C ARG A 222 -11.83 -1.75 -17.90
N LEU A 223 -11.72 -1.06 -16.75
CA LEU A 223 -10.76 0.02 -16.52
C LEU A 223 -9.31 -0.45 -16.72
N ILE A 224 -8.96 -1.62 -16.18
CA ILE A 224 -7.63 -2.23 -16.36
C ILE A 224 -7.36 -2.50 -17.86
N SER A 225 -8.36 -3.00 -18.60
CA SER A 225 -8.19 -3.30 -20.02
C SER A 225 -7.97 -2.02 -20.84
N GLU A 226 -8.62 -0.92 -20.48
CA GLU A 226 -8.41 0.38 -21.13
C GLU A 226 -7.01 0.94 -20.85
N ILE A 227 -6.52 0.82 -19.61
CA ILE A 227 -5.16 1.22 -19.23
C ILE A 227 -4.12 0.43 -20.03
N GLU A 228 -4.28 -0.91 -20.10
CA GLU A 228 -3.37 -1.78 -20.86
C GLU A 228 -3.37 -1.47 -22.36
N ALA A 229 -4.48 -0.98 -22.90
CA ALA A 229 -4.58 -0.49 -24.27
C ALA A 229 -3.96 0.92 -24.48
N GLY A 230 -3.39 1.52 -23.44
CA GLY A 230 -2.78 2.85 -23.49
C GLY A 230 -3.77 4.00 -23.36
N GLY A 231 -5.01 3.71 -22.96
CA GLY A 231 -6.04 4.74 -22.73
C GLY A 231 -5.99 5.33 -21.33
N VAL A 232 -6.70 6.45 -21.16
CA VAL A 232 -7.02 7.03 -19.84
C VAL A 232 -8.49 6.70 -19.56
N PRO A 233 -8.76 5.70 -18.70
CA PRO A 233 -10.11 5.23 -18.50
C PRO A 233 -10.98 6.28 -17.82
N ARG A 234 -12.26 6.30 -18.18
CA ARG A 234 -13.29 7.08 -17.50
C ARG A 234 -14.15 6.13 -16.67
N LEU A 235 -14.40 6.50 -15.43
CA LEU A 235 -15.37 5.80 -14.60
C LEU A 235 -16.77 5.98 -15.17
N SER A 236 -17.52 4.90 -15.27
CA SER A 236 -18.95 4.94 -15.59
C SER A 236 -19.67 5.73 -14.49
N MET A 237 -20.53 6.68 -14.88
CA MET A 237 -21.37 7.43 -13.95
C MET A 237 -22.49 6.56 -13.40
#